data_74aa9f098fa3841885d252e1128bcada
#
_entry.id   74aa9f098fa3841885d252e1128bcada
#
_cell.length_a   1.000
_cell.length_b   1.000
_cell.length_c   1.000
_cell.angle_alpha   90.00
_cell.angle_beta   90.00
_cell.angle_gamma   90.00
#
_symmetry.space_group_name_H-M   'P 1'
#
loop_
_entity.id
_entity.type
_entity.pdbx_description
1 polymer ?
#
loop_
_entity_poly.entity_id
_entity_poly.type
_entity_poly.pdbx_seq_one_letter_code
_entity_poly.pdbx_strand_id
1 'polypeptide(L)'
;MQLIIGVLFISISATVTPASLRHLVLPTLGLIAVLVLVTRPLVALLATARTDLTRGERLFTGWMAPRGIVAASTASTFSAGLVSQHIQGASKILPATFLVIVITVTVYGLTAVPVARRLGVVRPARTRPLLVGGEDWVVDLGRALRTLGLDVVMWAGSDEQRRQITATGLELAPGELLAAAAGRGAQLEGITAVLLLTGEDDFNALGATVLQGSVEGPVYRLGARLPSHGVIAPYTGGEILFDQQLTRYEVSRRYASGGRICTRPADGAAAADGSLLFLVRADGKLAPVTRNGQPEPQEGDNMVLLVAAADGS
;
A
#
# COMPACT_ATOMS: atom_id res chain seq x y z
N MET A 1 -13.69 -8.63 -16.29
CA MET A 1 -12.53 -9.26 -16.94
C MET A 1 -11.96 -10.42 -16.15
N GLN A 2 -11.73 -10.30 -14.85
CA GLN A 2 -11.20 -11.39 -13.98
C GLN A 2 -12.08 -12.65 -13.98
N LEU A 3 -13.41 -12.51 -14.01
CA LEU A 3 -14.36 -13.63 -13.99
C LEU A 3 -14.26 -14.50 -15.24
N ILE A 4 -14.12 -13.89 -16.42
CA ILE A 4 -13.95 -14.60 -17.70
C ILE A 4 -12.65 -15.40 -17.69
N ILE A 5 -11.57 -14.83 -17.19
CA ILE A 5 -10.26 -15.50 -17.07
C ILE A 5 -10.36 -16.70 -16.11
N GLY A 6 -11.06 -16.52 -14.99
CA GLY A 6 -11.30 -17.62 -14.04
C GLY A 6 -12.10 -18.78 -14.63
N VAL A 7 -13.19 -18.49 -15.32
CA VAL A 7 -14.03 -19.50 -15.99
C VAL A 7 -13.23 -20.25 -17.06
N LEU A 8 -12.44 -19.52 -17.87
CA LEU A 8 -11.60 -20.15 -18.89
C LEU A 8 -10.55 -21.09 -18.25
N PHE A 9 -9.92 -20.65 -17.16
CA PHE A 9 -8.94 -21.48 -16.46
C PHE A 9 -9.56 -22.75 -15.85
N ILE A 10 -10.73 -22.63 -15.22
CA ILE A 10 -11.48 -23.77 -14.68
C ILE A 10 -11.87 -24.74 -15.81
N SER A 11 -12.35 -24.21 -16.93
CA SER A 11 -12.75 -25.00 -18.09
C SER A 11 -11.58 -25.82 -18.68
N ILE A 12 -10.41 -25.19 -18.84
CA ILE A 12 -9.20 -25.87 -19.30
C ILE A 12 -8.72 -26.90 -18.25
N SER A 13 -8.79 -26.54 -16.94
CA SER A 13 -8.38 -27.42 -15.85
C SER A 13 -9.23 -28.69 -15.79
N ALA A 14 -10.53 -28.60 -16.08
CA ALA A 14 -11.47 -29.73 -16.08
C ALA A 14 -11.16 -30.78 -17.16
N THR A 15 -10.41 -30.42 -18.20
CA THR A 15 -9.97 -31.36 -19.24
C THR A 15 -8.78 -32.22 -18.84
N VAL A 16 -8.11 -31.89 -17.74
CA VAL A 16 -6.91 -32.61 -17.24
C VAL A 16 -7.29 -33.58 -16.16
N THR A 17 -7.17 -34.90 -16.44
CA THR A 17 -7.49 -35.94 -15.47
C THR A 17 -6.31 -36.28 -14.57
N PRO A 18 -6.50 -36.61 -13.28
CA PRO A 18 -5.41 -37.00 -12.36
C PRO A 18 -4.63 -38.21 -12.85
N ALA A 19 -5.27 -39.14 -13.58
CA ALA A 19 -4.60 -40.31 -14.13
C ALA A 19 -3.55 -39.96 -15.20
N SER A 20 -3.80 -38.93 -16.02
CA SER A 20 -2.86 -38.45 -17.05
C SER A 20 -1.65 -37.75 -16.45
N LEU A 21 -1.73 -37.29 -15.21
CA LEU A 21 -0.64 -36.57 -14.53
C LEU A 21 0.37 -37.52 -13.88
N ARG A 22 -0.06 -38.69 -13.37
CA ARG A 22 0.84 -39.58 -12.59
C ARG A 22 2.15 -39.96 -13.30
N HIS A 23 2.08 -40.29 -14.58
CA HIS A 23 3.25 -40.67 -15.37
C HIS A 23 4.07 -39.49 -15.86
N LEU A 24 3.53 -38.27 -15.78
CA LEU A 24 4.19 -37.04 -16.27
C LEU A 24 4.87 -36.24 -15.15
N VAL A 25 4.61 -36.54 -13.88
CA VAL A 25 5.16 -35.77 -12.75
C VAL A 25 6.68 -35.72 -12.79
N LEU A 26 7.34 -36.88 -12.88
CA LEU A 26 8.81 -36.97 -12.80
C LEU A 26 9.52 -36.27 -13.97
N PRO A 27 9.17 -36.53 -15.24
CA PRO A 27 9.78 -35.78 -16.36
C PRO A 27 9.43 -34.29 -16.35
N THR A 28 8.23 -33.93 -15.91
CA THR A 28 7.84 -32.52 -15.82
C THR A 28 8.58 -31.78 -14.69
N LEU A 29 8.89 -32.44 -13.58
CA LEU A 29 9.76 -31.85 -12.54
C LEU A 29 11.16 -31.54 -13.07
N GLY A 30 11.75 -32.43 -13.89
CA GLY A 30 13.01 -32.15 -14.58
C GLY A 30 12.93 -30.92 -15.49
N LEU A 31 11.85 -30.83 -16.28
CA LEU A 31 11.59 -29.67 -17.13
C LEU A 31 11.45 -28.38 -16.29
N ILE A 32 10.69 -28.42 -15.19
CA ILE A 32 10.52 -27.29 -14.28
C ILE A 32 11.87 -26.87 -13.68
N ALA A 33 12.68 -27.82 -13.23
CA ALA A 33 14.01 -27.54 -12.69
C ALA A 33 14.89 -26.79 -13.70
N VAL A 34 14.93 -27.25 -14.95
CA VAL A 34 15.67 -26.57 -16.01
C VAL A 34 15.09 -25.16 -16.28
N LEU A 35 13.78 -25.03 -16.35
CA LEU A 35 13.13 -23.75 -16.59
C LEU A 35 13.39 -22.74 -15.47
N VAL A 36 13.35 -23.18 -14.22
CA VAL A 36 13.48 -22.28 -13.05
C VAL A 36 14.94 -22.00 -12.74
N LEU A 37 15.81 -23.02 -12.78
CA LEU A 37 17.21 -22.89 -12.32
C LEU A 37 18.18 -22.46 -13.42
N VAL A 38 17.87 -22.69 -14.68
CA VAL A 38 18.77 -22.38 -15.81
C VAL A 38 18.17 -21.28 -16.70
N THR A 39 17.02 -21.54 -17.28
CA THR A 39 16.44 -20.64 -18.30
C THR A 39 16.13 -19.28 -17.72
N ARG A 40 15.56 -19.21 -16.53
CA ARG A 40 15.13 -17.96 -15.92
C ARG A 40 16.27 -17.08 -15.45
N PRO A 41 17.26 -17.55 -14.68
CA PRO A 41 18.43 -16.74 -14.36
C PRO A 41 19.15 -16.22 -15.59
N LEU A 42 19.28 -17.06 -16.64
CA LEU A 42 19.95 -16.67 -17.88
C LEU A 42 19.16 -15.54 -18.59
N VAL A 43 17.85 -15.68 -18.74
CA VAL A 43 16.99 -14.64 -19.36
C VAL A 43 17.01 -13.35 -18.56
N ALA A 44 16.92 -13.43 -17.23
CA ALA A 44 16.99 -12.24 -16.39
C ALA A 44 18.35 -11.55 -16.49
N LEU A 45 19.44 -12.29 -16.52
CA LEU A 45 20.78 -11.76 -16.64
C LEU A 45 20.99 -11.05 -17.98
N LEU A 46 20.51 -11.63 -19.07
CA LEU A 46 20.57 -11.03 -20.40
C LEU A 46 19.66 -9.80 -20.51
N ALA A 47 18.42 -9.88 -20.02
CA ALA A 47 17.45 -8.79 -20.08
C ALA A 47 17.84 -7.59 -19.21
N THR A 48 18.52 -7.83 -18.08
CA THR A 48 18.92 -6.77 -17.14
C THR A 48 20.36 -6.31 -17.29
N ALA A 49 21.12 -6.80 -18.27
CA ALA A 49 22.55 -6.54 -18.44
C ALA A 49 22.89 -5.05 -18.62
N ARG A 50 21.94 -4.24 -19.12
CA ARG A 50 22.13 -2.81 -19.39
C ARG A 50 21.16 -1.93 -18.58
N THR A 51 20.68 -2.41 -17.44
CA THR A 51 19.76 -1.66 -16.57
C THR A 51 20.46 -1.34 -15.26
N ASP A 52 20.04 -0.25 -14.60
CA ASP A 52 20.56 0.21 -13.30
C ASP A 52 19.97 -0.57 -12.11
N LEU A 53 19.46 -1.79 -12.35
CA LEU A 53 18.93 -2.64 -11.29
C LEU A 53 20.03 -3.16 -10.36
N THR A 54 19.74 -3.16 -9.07
CA THR A 54 20.61 -3.75 -8.06
C THR A 54 20.74 -5.28 -8.24
N ARG A 55 21.76 -5.88 -7.67
CA ARG A 55 21.94 -7.35 -7.72
C ARG A 55 20.74 -8.10 -7.15
N GLY A 56 20.15 -7.59 -6.06
CA GLY A 56 18.94 -8.17 -5.46
C GLY A 56 17.76 -8.16 -6.39
N GLU A 57 17.49 -7.01 -7.04
CA GLU A 57 16.38 -6.86 -8.01
C GLU A 57 16.56 -7.77 -9.23
N ARG A 58 17.78 -7.90 -9.75
CA ARG A 58 18.08 -8.84 -10.86
C ARG A 58 17.80 -10.29 -10.49
N LEU A 59 18.27 -10.71 -9.30
CA LEU A 59 18.04 -12.07 -8.80
C LEU A 59 16.56 -12.33 -8.53
N PHE A 60 15.84 -11.36 -7.99
CA PHE A 60 14.40 -11.47 -7.76
C PHE A 60 13.61 -11.57 -9.08
N THR A 61 13.96 -10.73 -10.07
CA THR A 61 13.37 -10.80 -11.42
C THR A 61 13.65 -12.16 -12.09
N GLY A 62 14.84 -12.71 -11.87
CA GLY A 62 15.20 -14.06 -12.33
C GLY A 62 14.43 -15.17 -11.64
N TRP A 63 14.13 -15.00 -10.36
CA TRP A 63 13.32 -15.94 -9.59
C TRP A 63 11.84 -15.89 -9.97
N MET A 64 11.25 -14.68 -10.02
CA MET A 64 9.82 -14.48 -10.26
C MET A 64 9.44 -14.70 -11.73
N ALA A 65 8.81 -15.82 -12.02
CA ALA A 65 8.39 -16.16 -13.37
C ALA A 65 7.10 -17.02 -13.40
N PRO A 66 6.00 -16.55 -12.83
CA PRO A 66 4.76 -17.30 -12.87
C PRO A 66 4.32 -17.53 -14.32
N ARG A 67 3.93 -18.75 -14.65
CA ARG A 67 3.33 -19.10 -15.93
C ARG A 67 1.83 -18.87 -15.86
N GLY A 68 1.28 -18.22 -16.88
CA GLY A 68 -0.11 -17.80 -16.88
C GLY A 68 -0.99 -18.56 -17.87
N ILE A 69 -2.23 -18.10 -17.95
CA ILE A 69 -3.29 -18.66 -18.79
C ILE A 69 -2.94 -18.67 -20.29
N VAL A 70 -2.11 -17.74 -20.75
CA VAL A 70 -1.64 -17.69 -22.14
C VAL A 70 -0.89 -18.98 -22.49
N ALA A 71 -0.03 -19.47 -21.60
CA ALA A 71 0.68 -20.74 -21.81
C ALA A 71 -0.29 -21.92 -21.87
N ALA A 72 -1.34 -21.93 -21.04
CA ALA A 72 -2.37 -22.99 -21.06
C ALA A 72 -3.19 -22.96 -22.35
N SER A 73 -3.67 -21.80 -22.78
CA SER A 73 -4.46 -21.65 -24.02
C SER A 73 -3.65 -22.01 -25.27
N THR A 74 -2.41 -21.55 -25.35
CA THR A 74 -1.50 -21.90 -26.45
C THR A 74 -1.23 -23.40 -26.47
N ALA A 75 -0.90 -24.01 -25.33
CA ALA A 75 -0.69 -25.45 -25.23
C ALA A 75 -1.93 -26.25 -25.62
N SER A 76 -3.13 -25.80 -25.26
CA SER A 76 -4.39 -26.42 -25.65
C SER A 76 -4.58 -26.44 -27.16
N THR A 77 -4.39 -25.28 -27.80
CA THR A 77 -4.52 -25.13 -29.25
C THR A 77 -3.51 -26.00 -30.00
N PHE A 78 -2.23 -25.93 -29.61
CA PHE A 78 -1.19 -26.74 -30.25
C PHE A 78 -1.39 -28.24 -30.02
N SER A 79 -1.75 -28.65 -28.78
CA SER A 79 -2.01 -30.05 -28.47
C SER A 79 -3.13 -30.61 -29.34
N ALA A 80 -4.24 -29.86 -29.50
CA ALA A 80 -5.36 -30.28 -30.33
C ALA A 80 -4.95 -30.42 -31.81
N GLY A 81 -4.22 -29.46 -32.36
CA GLY A 81 -3.72 -29.52 -33.74
C GLY A 81 -2.75 -30.66 -34.00
N LEU A 82 -1.86 -30.97 -33.06
CA LEU A 82 -0.89 -32.05 -33.19
C LEU A 82 -1.53 -33.45 -33.00
N VAL A 83 -2.54 -33.56 -32.11
CA VAL A 83 -3.33 -34.78 -31.94
C VAL A 83 -4.10 -35.12 -33.20
N SER A 84 -4.69 -34.13 -33.88
CA SER A 84 -5.40 -34.32 -35.14
C SER A 84 -4.48 -34.82 -36.29
N GLN A 85 -3.19 -34.55 -36.19
CA GLN A 85 -2.14 -35.02 -37.12
C GLN A 85 -1.50 -36.36 -36.68
N HIS A 86 -2.08 -37.01 -35.67
CA HIS A 86 -1.59 -38.30 -35.13
C HIS A 86 -0.13 -38.30 -34.62
N ILE A 87 0.38 -37.14 -34.20
CA ILE A 87 1.74 -37.02 -33.68
C ILE A 87 1.83 -37.67 -32.28
N GLN A 88 2.74 -38.65 -32.14
CA GLN A 88 2.92 -39.37 -30.88
C GLN A 88 3.36 -38.40 -29.76
N GLY A 89 2.70 -38.51 -28.60
CA GLY A 89 3.00 -37.69 -27.42
C GLY A 89 2.32 -36.31 -27.37
N ALA A 90 1.61 -35.91 -28.45
CA ALA A 90 0.91 -34.62 -28.49
C ALA A 90 -0.12 -34.45 -27.37
N SER A 91 -0.77 -35.54 -26.96
CA SER A 91 -1.73 -35.55 -25.83
C SER A 91 -1.13 -35.26 -24.47
N LYS A 92 0.20 -35.36 -24.33
CA LYS A 92 0.94 -35.07 -23.08
C LYS A 92 1.23 -33.57 -22.90
N ILE A 93 1.15 -32.77 -23.96
CA ILE A 93 1.53 -31.34 -23.92
C ILE A 93 0.65 -30.54 -22.97
N LEU A 94 -0.67 -30.67 -23.06
CA LEU A 94 -1.59 -29.93 -22.23
C LEU A 94 -1.49 -30.32 -20.73
N PRO A 95 -1.51 -31.61 -20.32
CA PRO A 95 -1.31 -32.02 -18.93
C PRO A 95 0.06 -31.57 -18.37
N ALA A 96 1.14 -31.69 -19.15
CA ALA A 96 2.46 -31.26 -18.71
C ALA A 96 2.50 -29.73 -18.49
N THR A 97 1.96 -28.95 -19.42
CA THR A 97 1.87 -27.48 -19.28
C THR A 97 1.07 -27.08 -18.06
N PHE A 98 -0.07 -27.74 -17.82
CA PHE A 98 -0.88 -27.49 -16.65
C PHE A 98 -0.12 -27.79 -15.34
N LEU A 99 0.59 -28.90 -15.28
CA LEU A 99 1.43 -29.25 -14.13
C LEU A 99 2.53 -28.21 -13.88
N VAL A 100 3.19 -27.73 -14.94
CA VAL A 100 4.18 -26.64 -14.86
C VAL A 100 3.54 -25.37 -14.27
N ILE A 101 2.35 -25.00 -14.72
CA ILE A 101 1.64 -23.80 -14.21
C ILE A 101 1.33 -23.95 -12.72
N VAL A 102 0.70 -25.06 -12.32
CA VAL A 102 0.32 -25.30 -10.91
C VAL A 102 1.55 -25.26 -10.00
N ILE A 103 2.59 -26.01 -10.35
CA ILE A 103 3.82 -26.08 -9.53
C ILE A 103 4.51 -24.70 -9.46
N THR A 104 4.68 -24.01 -10.59
CA THR A 104 5.37 -22.71 -10.58
C THR A 104 4.58 -21.63 -9.85
N VAL A 105 3.25 -21.58 -10.01
CA VAL A 105 2.41 -20.61 -9.29
C VAL A 105 2.46 -20.89 -7.78
N THR A 106 2.39 -22.16 -7.37
CA THR A 106 2.49 -22.54 -5.96
C THR A 106 3.85 -22.20 -5.37
N VAL A 107 4.94 -22.59 -6.04
CA VAL A 107 6.30 -22.32 -5.57
C VAL A 107 6.54 -20.80 -5.47
N TYR A 108 6.22 -20.03 -6.50
CA TYR A 108 6.43 -18.58 -6.48
C TYR A 108 5.49 -17.88 -5.51
N GLY A 109 4.23 -18.30 -5.41
CA GLY A 109 3.29 -17.73 -4.44
C GLY A 109 3.75 -17.90 -3.00
N LEU A 110 4.28 -19.07 -2.65
CA LEU A 110 4.78 -19.35 -1.30
C LEU A 110 6.16 -18.73 -1.03
N THR A 111 7.01 -18.58 -2.05
CA THR A 111 8.40 -18.14 -1.88
C THR A 111 8.64 -16.69 -2.22
N ALA A 112 7.72 -15.98 -2.86
CA ALA A 112 7.89 -14.59 -3.28
C ALA A 112 8.34 -13.68 -2.13
N VAL A 113 7.58 -13.67 -1.04
CA VAL A 113 7.86 -12.80 0.12
C VAL A 113 9.18 -13.15 0.82
N PRO A 114 9.45 -14.43 1.20
CA PRO A 114 10.71 -14.78 1.85
C PRO A 114 11.93 -14.55 0.94
N VAL A 115 11.82 -14.81 -0.35
CA VAL A 115 12.92 -14.53 -1.31
C VAL A 115 13.14 -13.02 -1.45
N ALA A 116 12.08 -12.23 -1.61
CA ALA A 116 12.17 -10.78 -1.69
C ALA A 116 12.84 -10.17 -0.45
N ARG A 117 12.48 -10.65 0.76
CA ARG A 117 13.14 -10.23 2.01
C ARG A 117 14.62 -10.59 2.05
N ARG A 118 14.99 -11.83 1.68
CA ARG A 118 16.39 -12.27 1.67
C ARG A 118 17.26 -11.52 0.67
N LEU A 119 16.68 -11.12 -0.45
CA LEU A 119 17.39 -10.36 -1.49
C LEU A 119 17.38 -8.84 -1.24
N GLY A 120 16.75 -8.37 -0.15
CA GLY A 120 16.69 -6.95 0.19
C GLY A 120 15.90 -6.11 -0.82
N VAL A 121 15.03 -6.74 -1.61
CA VAL A 121 14.19 -6.05 -2.61
C VAL A 121 12.82 -5.65 -2.04
N VAL A 122 12.50 -6.09 -0.84
CA VAL A 122 11.38 -5.53 -0.10
C VAL A 122 11.84 -4.15 0.37
N ARG A 123 11.50 -3.13 -0.37
CA ARG A 123 11.54 -1.78 0.20
C ARG A 123 10.60 -1.81 1.40
N PRO A 124 11.05 -1.41 2.60
CA PRO A 124 10.09 -1.12 3.65
C PRO A 124 9.07 -0.21 2.98
N ALA A 125 7.81 -0.57 3.01
CA ALA A 125 6.75 0.29 2.51
C ALA A 125 6.92 1.60 3.30
N ARG A 126 7.55 2.61 2.67
CA ARG A 126 7.66 3.92 3.31
C ARG A 126 6.23 4.33 3.52
N THR A 127 5.88 4.49 4.76
CA THR A 127 4.56 5.01 5.08
C THR A 127 4.46 6.37 4.43
N ARG A 128 3.58 6.47 3.43
CA ARG A 128 3.36 7.68 2.63
C ARG A 128 1.97 8.23 2.95
N PRO A 129 1.82 8.95 4.06
CA PRO A 129 0.55 9.54 4.42
C PRO A 129 0.28 10.78 3.56
N LEU A 130 -0.97 10.92 3.11
CA LEU A 130 -1.49 12.14 2.50
C LEU A 130 -2.19 12.96 3.58
N LEU A 131 -1.66 14.14 3.87
CA LEU A 131 -2.26 15.12 4.77
C LEU A 131 -3.08 16.12 3.94
N VAL A 132 -4.36 16.16 4.16
CA VAL A 132 -5.29 17.07 3.47
C VAL A 132 -5.62 18.23 4.40
N GLY A 133 -5.06 19.39 4.12
CA GLY A 133 -5.19 20.60 4.92
C GLY A 133 -3.93 21.46 4.80
N GLY A 134 -4.06 22.76 5.07
CA GLY A 134 -2.96 23.71 4.96
C GLY A 134 -2.91 24.72 6.12
N GLU A 135 -3.59 24.42 7.24
CA GLU A 135 -3.42 25.19 8.47
C GLU A 135 -2.01 24.99 9.04
N ASP A 136 -1.48 25.97 9.75
CA ASP A 136 -0.08 25.97 10.25
C ASP A 136 0.25 24.71 11.05
N TRP A 137 -0.64 24.27 11.92
CA TRP A 137 -0.44 23.05 12.70
C TRP A 137 -0.39 21.78 11.84
N VAL A 138 -1.10 21.74 10.70
CA VAL A 138 -1.07 20.61 9.75
C VAL A 138 0.27 20.57 9.02
N VAL A 139 0.79 21.76 8.64
CA VAL A 139 2.11 21.88 8.03
C VAL A 139 3.20 21.45 9.00
N ASP A 140 3.12 21.87 10.26
CA ASP A 140 4.06 21.47 11.31
C ASP A 140 3.95 19.96 11.61
N LEU A 141 2.75 19.38 11.60
CA LEU A 141 2.56 17.94 11.69
C LEU A 141 3.25 17.22 10.53
N GLY A 142 3.08 17.71 9.31
CA GLY A 142 3.75 17.14 8.13
C GLY A 142 5.28 17.18 8.25
N ARG A 143 5.84 18.25 8.79
CA ARG A 143 7.27 18.37 9.07
C ARG A 143 7.75 17.41 10.13
N ALA A 144 6.98 17.27 11.22
CA ALA A 144 7.28 16.35 12.32
C ALA A 144 7.29 14.90 11.81
N LEU A 145 6.30 14.49 11.04
CA LEU A 145 6.23 13.15 10.45
C LEU A 145 7.38 12.89 9.47
N ARG A 146 7.75 13.87 8.66
CA ARG A 146 8.89 13.77 7.75
C ARG A 146 10.21 13.61 8.48
N THR A 147 10.42 14.33 9.60
CA THR A 147 11.64 14.17 10.44
C THR A 147 11.76 12.76 11.01
N LEU A 148 10.64 12.08 11.22
CA LEU A 148 10.59 10.68 11.66
C LEU A 148 10.74 9.68 10.49
N GLY A 149 11.05 10.16 9.28
CA GLY A 149 11.36 9.31 8.12
C GLY A 149 10.16 8.90 7.28
N LEU A 150 8.97 9.46 7.50
CA LEU A 150 7.80 9.22 6.66
C LEU A 150 7.89 10.04 5.36
N ASP A 151 7.37 9.50 4.28
CA ASP A 151 7.29 10.16 2.97
C ASP A 151 5.96 10.94 2.87
N VAL A 152 5.93 12.13 3.49
CA VAL A 152 4.69 12.91 3.66
C VAL A 152 4.34 13.65 2.40
N VAL A 153 3.10 13.45 1.92
CA VAL A 153 2.49 14.23 0.84
C VAL A 153 1.39 15.12 1.43
N MET A 154 1.32 16.36 0.99
CA MET A 154 0.28 17.29 1.44
C MET A 154 -0.62 17.72 0.30
N TRP A 155 -1.86 18.03 0.62
CA TRP A 155 -2.80 18.66 -0.29
C TRP A 155 -3.51 19.82 0.42
N ALA A 156 -3.66 20.95 -0.26
CA ALA A 156 -4.40 22.11 0.22
C ALA A 156 -5.23 22.74 -0.90
N GLY A 157 -6.38 23.31 -0.55
CA GLY A 157 -7.32 23.89 -1.50
C GLY A 157 -7.00 25.32 -1.93
N SER A 158 -6.28 26.10 -1.11
CA SER A 158 -5.95 27.49 -1.44
C SER A 158 -4.51 27.64 -1.93
N ASP A 159 -4.29 28.57 -2.87
CA ASP A 159 -2.97 28.85 -3.42
C ASP A 159 -1.99 29.37 -2.36
N GLU A 160 -2.48 30.09 -1.36
CA GLU A 160 -1.65 30.57 -0.26
C GLU A 160 -1.10 29.43 0.58
N GLN A 161 -1.96 28.50 1.00
CA GLN A 161 -1.56 27.30 1.72
C GLN A 161 -0.61 26.43 0.90
N ARG A 162 -0.86 26.29 -0.41
CA ARG A 162 0.01 25.54 -1.33
C ARG A 162 1.41 26.15 -1.40
N ARG A 163 1.52 27.49 -1.48
CA ARG A 163 2.81 28.19 -1.44
C ARG A 163 3.53 27.96 -0.12
N GLN A 164 2.82 28.04 0.99
CA GLN A 164 3.37 27.79 2.33
C GLN A 164 3.92 26.37 2.45
N ILE A 165 3.15 25.35 2.03
CA ILE A 165 3.59 23.94 2.03
C ILE A 165 4.87 23.79 1.20
N THR A 166 4.89 24.34 -0.02
CA THR A 166 6.05 24.25 -0.92
C THR A 166 7.28 24.92 -0.30
N ALA A 167 7.10 26.06 0.37
CA ALA A 167 8.19 26.77 1.05
C ALA A 167 8.84 25.95 2.18
N THR A 168 8.11 24.99 2.78
CA THR A 168 8.66 24.07 3.79
C THR A 168 9.40 22.88 3.19
N GLY A 169 9.39 22.72 1.87
CA GLY A 169 9.98 21.59 1.16
C GLY A 169 9.20 20.30 1.29
N LEU A 170 7.95 20.31 1.78
CA LEU A 170 7.06 19.15 1.76
C LEU A 170 6.54 18.91 0.34
N GLU A 171 6.32 17.65 -0.01
CA GLU A 171 5.76 17.29 -1.30
C GLU A 171 4.28 17.71 -1.35
N LEU A 172 3.91 18.43 -2.41
CA LEU A 172 2.53 18.86 -2.64
C LEU A 172 1.90 17.98 -3.71
N ALA A 173 0.78 17.34 -3.38
CA ALA A 173 -0.01 16.59 -4.35
C ALA A 173 -0.58 17.54 -5.41
N PRO A 174 -0.44 17.23 -6.71
CA PRO A 174 -0.99 18.04 -7.80
C PRO A 174 -2.51 17.81 -7.94
N GLY A 175 -3.19 18.79 -8.52
CA GLY A 175 -4.55 18.67 -9.00
C GLY A 175 -5.64 18.73 -7.94
N GLU A 176 -6.86 18.34 -8.34
CA GLU A 176 -8.03 18.29 -7.48
C GLU A 176 -8.12 16.93 -6.79
N LEU A 177 -8.14 16.92 -5.46
CA LEU A 177 -8.15 15.70 -4.66
C LEU A 177 -9.30 14.74 -5.01
N LEU A 178 -10.51 15.27 -5.14
CA LEU A 178 -11.69 14.45 -5.43
C LEU A 178 -11.75 13.97 -6.89
N ALA A 179 -11.15 14.69 -7.81
CA ALA A 179 -11.03 14.25 -9.21
C ALA A 179 -10.03 13.09 -9.35
N ALA A 180 -8.95 13.10 -8.56
CA ALA A 180 -8.01 12.02 -8.46
C ALA A 180 -8.66 10.73 -7.91
N ALA A 181 -9.53 10.87 -6.90
CA ALA A 181 -10.30 9.78 -6.32
C ALA A 181 -11.33 9.18 -7.29
N ALA A 182 -11.86 9.96 -8.23
CA ALA A 182 -12.81 9.49 -9.25
C ALA A 182 -12.19 8.63 -10.37
N GLY A 183 -10.98 8.14 -10.20
CA GLY A 183 -10.34 7.16 -11.10
C GLY A 183 -9.63 7.74 -12.30
N ARG A 184 -9.31 9.03 -12.32
CA ARG A 184 -8.62 9.69 -13.42
C ARG A 184 -7.16 10.06 -13.15
N GLY A 185 -6.53 9.49 -12.15
CA GLY A 185 -5.14 9.84 -11.90
C GLY A 185 -4.37 8.88 -11.03
N ALA A 186 -3.18 8.52 -11.49
CA ALA A 186 -2.11 7.85 -10.71
C ALA A 186 -1.60 8.68 -9.51
N GLN A 187 -2.25 9.79 -9.19
CA GLN A 187 -1.80 10.77 -8.20
C GLN A 187 -1.93 10.29 -6.75
N LEU A 188 -2.73 9.25 -6.49
CA LEU A 188 -2.90 8.63 -5.17
C LEU A 188 -2.18 7.28 -5.06
N GLU A 189 -1.41 6.91 -6.07
CA GLU A 189 -0.65 5.66 -6.07
C GLU A 189 0.44 5.69 -4.98
N GLY A 190 0.50 4.64 -4.19
CA GLY A 190 1.47 4.50 -3.09
C GLY A 190 1.09 5.25 -1.81
N ILE A 191 -0.06 5.93 -1.73
CA ILE A 191 -0.57 6.52 -0.49
C ILE A 191 -1.00 5.39 0.46
N THR A 192 -0.42 5.39 1.65
CA THR A 192 -0.64 4.34 2.66
C THR A 192 -1.68 4.72 3.72
N ALA A 193 -2.01 5.98 3.84
CA ALA A 193 -3.07 6.52 4.71
C ALA A 193 -3.47 7.91 4.24
N VAL A 194 -4.73 8.31 4.45
CA VAL A 194 -5.21 9.66 4.20
C VAL A 194 -5.67 10.27 5.52
N LEU A 195 -5.19 11.47 5.82
CA LEU A 195 -5.54 12.25 6.99
C LEU A 195 -6.27 13.54 6.55
N LEU A 196 -7.57 13.60 6.72
CA LEU A 196 -8.41 14.75 6.37
C LEU A 196 -8.43 15.72 7.56
N LEU A 197 -7.64 16.78 7.43
CA LEU A 197 -7.31 17.71 8.50
C LEU A 197 -7.73 19.15 8.17
N THR A 198 -8.66 19.34 7.22
CA THR A 198 -9.11 20.69 6.84
C THR A 198 -9.97 21.34 7.90
N GLY A 199 -10.09 22.66 7.84
CA GLY A 199 -11.01 23.46 8.67
C GLY A 199 -12.50 23.23 8.39
N GLU A 200 -12.87 22.43 7.39
CA GLU A 200 -14.24 22.22 6.94
C GLU A 200 -14.72 20.80 7.20
N ASP A 201 -15.60 20.64 8.18
CA ASP A 201 -16.09 19.33 8.59
C ASP A 201 -16.82 18.59 7.45
N ASP A 202 -17.58 19.33 6.62
CA ASP A 202 -18.31 18.79 5.47
C ASP A 202 -17.38 18.24 4.41
N PHE A 203 -16.32 18.98 4.11
CA PHE A 203 -15.28 18.54 3.18
C PHE A 203 -14.59 17.27 3.69
N ASN A 204 -14.24 17.24 4.98
CA ASN A 204 -13.59 16.08 5.59
C ASN A 204 -14.50 14.84 5.53
N ALA A 205 -15.80 14.98 5.80
CA ALA A 205 -16.76 13.88 5.75
C ALA A 205 -16.97 13.36 4.31
N LEU A 206 -17.15 14.27 3.34
CA LEU A 206 -17.30 13.91 1.94
C LEU A 206 -16.03 13.28 1.38
N GLY A 207 -14.88 13.91 1.65
CA GLY A 207 -13.58 13.41 1.24
C GLY A 207 -13.31 12.01 1.77
N ALA A 208 -13.66 11.73 3.03
CA ALA A 208 -13.52 10.40 3.61
C ALA A 208 -14.36 9.35 2.86
N THR A 209 -15.59 9.67 2.51
CA THR A 209 -16.48 8.76 1.77
C THR A 209 -15.95 8.47 0.36
N VAL A 210 -15.48 9.49 -0.34
CA VAL A 210 -15.00 9.36 -1.72
C VAL A 210 -13.64 8.66 -1.79
N LEU A 211 -12.74 8.95 -0.86
CA LEU A 211 -11.38 8.42 -0.86
C LEU A 211 -11.29 6.98 -0.33
N GLN A 212 -12.22 6.55 0.52
CA GLN A 212 -12.20 5.22 1.15
C GLN A 212 -12.19 4.05 0.14
N GLY A 213 -12.68 4.27 -1.08
CA GLY A 213 -12.64 3.26 -2.15
C GLY A 213 -11.52 3.46 -3.18
N SER A 214 -10.75 4.55 -3.06
CA SER A 214 -9.80 5.01 -4.08
C SER A 214 -8.34 4.88 -3.63
N VAL A 215 -8.09 4.64 -2.35
CA VAL A 215 -6.76 4.43 -1.77
C VAL A 215 -6.68 3.04 -1.13
N GLU A 216 -5.50 2.45 -1.13
CA GLU A 216 -5.27 1.13 -0.52
C GLU A 216 -5.21 1.19 1.02
N GLY A 217 -4.98 2.37 1.59
CA GLY A 217 -4.83 2.58 3.02
C GLY A 217 -6.09 3.10 3.72
N PRO A 218 -6.07 3.15 5.07
CA PRO A 218 -7.14 3.72 5.85
C PRO A 218 -7.29 5.23 5.61
N VAL A 219 -8.52 5.69 5.70
CA VAL A 219 -8.86 7.11 5.64
C VAL A 219 -9.31 7.58 7.02
N TYR A 220 -8.66 8.62 7.51
CA TYR A 220 -8.94 9.26 8.79
C TYR A 220 -9.44 10.68 8.58
N ARG A 221 -10.27 11.17 9.49
CA ARG A 221 -10.77 12.54 9.48
C ARG A 221 -10.82 13.14 10.87
N LEU A 222 -10.73 14.45 10.97
CA LEU A 222 -11.00 15.15 12.22
C LEU A 222 -12.47 15.04 12.62
N GLY A 223 -12.71 14.90 13.92
CA GLY A 223 -14.06 14.94 14.48
C GLY A 223 -14.63 16.36 14.47
N ALA A 224 -15.89 16.49 14.04
CA ALA A 224 -16.63 17.73 14.15
C ALA A 224 -16.83 18.12 15.64
N ARG A 225 -16.91 19.42 15.88
CA ARG A 225 -17.40 19.94 17.15
C ARG A 225 -18.87 19.53 17.29
N LEU A 226 -19.26 18.86 18.36
CA LEU A 226 -20.64 18.42 18.74
C LEU A 226 -21.73 18.55 17.65
N PRO A 227 -22.75 17.69 17.58
CA PRO A 227 -23.73 17.70 16.51
C PRO A 227 -24.44 19.06 16.48
N SER A 228 -23.94 19.98 15.68
CA SER A 228 -24.72 21.12 15.23
C SER A 228 -25.76 20.58 14.25
N HIS A 229 -26.92 21.17 14.22
CA HIS A 229 -28.05 20.86 13.32
C HIS A 229 -27.66 21.11 11.85
N GLY A 230 -26.72 20.36 11.33
CA GLY A 230 -26.25 20.42 9.95
C GLY A 230 -26.75 19.22 9.17
N VAL A 231 -26.82 19.38 7.89
CA VAL A 231 -27.29 18.39 6.89
C VAL A 231 -26.38 17.14 6.82
N ILE A 232 -25.38 17.05 7.68
CA ILE A 232 -24.39 15.97 7.60
C ILE A 232 -24.91 14.77 8.36
N ALA A 233 -25.10 13.76 7.60
CA ALA A 233 -25.30 12.45 8.12
C ALA A 233 -24.08 12.01 8.98
N PRO A 234 -24.31 11.49 10.21
CA PRO A 234 -23.22 11.24 11.21
C PRO A 234 -22.32 10.08 10.86
N TYR A 235 -22.21 9.75 9.59
CA TYR A 235 -21.58 8.61 9.16
C TYR A 235 -20.63 8.91 8.22
N THR A 236 -20.01 8.30 8.01
CA THR A 236 -19.97 7.40 6.97
C THR A 236 -18.67 7.38 6.24
N GLY A 237 -17.67 7.61 6.51
CA GLY A 237 -16.40 7.42 5.85
C GLY A 237 -15.28 7.84 6.77
N GLY A 238 -14.27 7.03 6.82
CA GLY A 238 -13.07 7.30 7.58
C GLY A 238 -13.24 7.18 9.11
N GLU A 239 -12.16 6.81 9.76
CA GLU A 239 -12.08 6.75 11.20
C GLU A 239 -11.81 8.13 11.79
N ILE A 240 -12.43 8.44 12.94
CA ILE A 240 -12.30 9.76 13.56
C ILE A 240 -10.97 9.82 14.33
N LEU A 241 -10.13 10.79 13.95
CA LEU A 241 -8.88 11.09 14.62
C LEU A 241 -9.10 11.69 16.00
N PHE A 242 -8.20 11.32 16.89
CA PHE A 242 -8.08 11.79 18.25
C PHE A 242 -9.24 11.39 19.16
N ASP A 243 -9.11 11.71 20.43
CA ASP A 243 -10.15 11.46 21.42
C ASP A 243 -11.30 12.48 21.35
N GLN A 244 -12.32 12.28 22.18
CA GLN A 244 -13.49 13.17 22.20
C GLN A 244 -13.16 14.58 22.69
N GLN A 245 -12.08 14.76 23.42
CA GLN A 245 -11.66 16.05 23.96
C GLN A 245 -10.81 16.83 22.96
N LEU A 246 -10.10 16.13 22.07
CA LEU A 246 -9.21 16.73 21.09
C LEU A 246 -9.89 16.88 19.72
N THR A 247 -10.95 17.66 19.68
CA THR A 247 -11.64 18.00 18.44
C THR A 247 -10.79 18.93 17.57
N ARG A 248 -11.15 19.09 16.28
CA ARG A 248 -10.53 20.06 15.37
C ARG A 248 -10.36 21.44 16.00
N TYR A 249 -11.44 21.95 16.58
CA TYR A 249 -11.44 23.27 17.22
C TYR A 249 -10.41 23.34 18.36
N GLU A 250 -10.30 22.30 19.16
CA GLU A 250 -9.39 22.25 20.30
C GLU A 250 -7.93 22.19 19.85
N VAL A 251 -7.63 21.41 18.80
CA VAL A 251 -6.28 21.37 18.22
C VAL A 251 -5.88 22.74 17.69
N SER A 252 -6.71 23.36 16.84
CA SER A 252 -6.42 24.68 16.27
C SER A 252 -6.31 25.75 17.37
N ARG A 253 -7.18 25.71 18.39
CA ARG A 253 -7.14 26.63 19.52
C ARG A 253 -5.86 26.50 20.34
N ARG A 254 -5.47 25.28 20.72
CA ARG A 254 -4.25 25.03 21.50
C ARG A 254 -3.02 25.47 20.71
N TYR A 255 -2.99 25.19 19.41
CA TYR A 255 -1.91 25.61 18.55
C TYR A 255 -1.82 27.15 18.45
N ALA A 256 -2.94 27.82 18.24
CA ALA A 256 -3.03 29.29 18.21
C ALA A 256 -2.62 29.94 19.57
N SER A 257 -2.88 29.25 20.69
CA SER A 257 -2.45 29.68 22.03
C SER A 257 -0.97 29.39 22.33
N GLY A 258 -0.16 29.05 21.32
CA GLY A 258 1.27 28.83 21.45
C GLY A 258 1.68 27.37 21.61
N GLY A 259 0.72 26.43 21.57
CA GLY A 259 1.04 25.00 21.53
C GLY A 259 1.85 24.62 20.29
N ARG A 260 2.62 23.54 20.37
CA ARG A 260 3.48 23.10 19.26
C ARG A 260 3.42 21.61 19.07
N ILE A 261 3.62 21.17 17.83
CA ILE A 261 3.80 19.76 17.49
C ILE A 261 5.24 19.36 17.81
N CYS A 262 5.40 18.39 18.68
CA CYS A 262 6.71 17.88 19.10
C CYS A 262 6.82 16.38 18.87
N THR A 263 8.02 15.91 18.63
CA THR A 263 8.32 14.47 18.52
C THR A 263 9.20 14.04 19.69
N ARG A 264 8.89 12.90 20.30
CA ARG A 264 9.69 12.31 21.38
C ARG A 264 9.77 10.79 21.21
N PRO A 265 10.90 10.15 21.55
CA PRO A 265 10.97 8.70 21.66
C PRO A 265 9.99 8.18 22.71
N ALA A 266 9.47 6.98 22.53
CA ALA A 266 8.53 6.34 23.44
C ALA A 266 9.22 5.57 24.59
N ASP A 267 10.41 6.00 25.00
CA ASP A 267 11.26 5.33 26.00
C ASP A 267 10.69 5.49 27.43
N GLY A 268 9.57 4.81 27.69
CA GLY A 268 9.01 4.67 29.06
C GLY A 268 8.43 5.92 29.70
N ALA A 269 8.49 7.08 29.06
CA ALA A 269 7.88 8.31 29.54
C ALA A 269 6.41 8.36 29.13
N ALA A 270 5.51 8.30 30.10
CA ALA A 270 4.13 8.72 29.89
C ALA A 270 4.13 10.11 29.22
N ALA A 271 3.14 10.37 28.37
CA ALA A 271 2.94 11.67 27.70
C ALA A 271 2.57 12.76 28.75
N ALA A 272 3.47 13.01 29.71
CA ALA A 272 3.19 13.81 30.90
C ALA A 272 2.81 15.26 30.56
N ASP A 273 3.25 15.80 29.41
CA ASP A 273 3.06 17.21 29.07
C ASP A 273 2.42 17.47 27.71
N GLY A 274 1.61 16.56 27.17
CA GLY A 274 1.01 16.78 25.86
C GLY A 274 -0.04 15.75 25.48
N SER A 275 -0.86 16.07 24.47
CA SER A 275 -1.83 15.14 23.90
C SER A 275 -1.16 14.34 22.77
N LEU A 276 -1.18 13.00 22.89
CA LEU A 276 -0.68 12.11 21.85
C LEU A 276 -1.59 12.21 20.63
N LEU A 277 -0.99 12.47 19.46
CA LEU A 277 -1.68 12.53 18.18
C LEU A 277 -1.44 11.25 17.38
N PHE A 278 -0.16 10.85 17.27
CA PHE A 278 0.28 9.70 16.49
C PHE A 278 1.44 8.99 17.16
N LEU A 279 1.55 7.69 16.89
CA LEU A 279 2.80 6.95 17.05
C LEU A 279 3.38 6.64 15.67
N VAL A 280 4.68 6.81 15.54
CA VAL A 280 5.45 6.28 14.41
C VAL A 280 6.21 5.07 14.93
N ARG A 281 5.83 3.89 14.47
CA ARG A 281 6.42 2.62 14.89
C ARG A 281 7.87 2.49 14.43
N ALA A 282 8.64 1.65 15.10
CA ALA A 282 10.02 1.36 14.71
C ALA A 282 10.15 0.83 13.26
N ASP A 283 9.10 0.19 12.72
CA ASP A 283 9.02 -0.26 11.31
C ASP A 283 8.58 0.85 10.33
N GLY A 284 8.38 2.08 10.81
CA GLY A 284 7.97 3.24 10.03
C GLY A 284 6.47 3.35 9.78
N LYS A 285 5.63 2.52 10.39
CA LYS A 285 4.17 2.62 10.27
C LYS A 285 3.61 3.76 11.11
N LEU A 286 2.65 4.49 10.54
CA LEU A 286 1.89 5.50 11.23
C LEU A 286 0.70 4.87 11.96
N ALA A 287 0.60 5.05 13.27
CA ALA A 287 -0.50 4.61 14.10
C ALA A 287 -1.16 5.84 14.77
N PRO A 288 -2.30 6.31 14.24
CA PRO A 288 -3.00 7.46 14.80
C PRO A 288 -3.74 7.11 16.08
N VAL A 289 -3.88 8.07 16.96
CA VAL A 289 -4.89 8.04 18.02
C VAL A 289 -6.24 8.28 17.37
N THR A 290 -7.20 7.40 17.63
CA THR A 290 -8.54 7.50 17.09
C THR A 290 -9.58 7.47 18.21
N ARG A 291 -10.80 7.84 17.91
CA ARG A 291 -11.91 7.76 18.89
C ARG A 291 -12.14 6.33 19.41
N ASN A 292 -11.81 5.34 18.61
CA ASN A 292 -12.03 3.92 18.89
C ASN A 292 -10.86 3.25 19.60
N GLY A 293 -9.69 3.89 19.64
CA GLY A 293 -8.52 3.33 20.30
C GLY A 293 -7.30 4.24 20.28
N GLN A 294 -6.53 4.13 21.35
CA GLN A 294 -5.22 4.76 21.46
C GLN A 294 -4.16 3.68 21.31
N PRO A 295 -3.21 3.84 20.36
CA PRO A 295 -2.14 2.87 20.22
C PRO A 295 -1.20 2.92 21.42
N GLU A 296 -0.84 1.76 21.95
CA GLU A 296 0.13 1.65 23.06
C GLU A 296 1.55 1.87 22.54
N PRO A 297 2.34 2.77 23.15
CA PRO A 297 3.74 2.95 22.83
C PRO A 297 4.56 1.69 23.08
N GLN A 298 5.47 1.36 22.18
CA GLN A 298 6.42 0.26 22.27
C GLN A 298 7.85 0.79 22.24
N GLU A 299 8.81 -0.01 22.68
CA GLU A 299 10.23 0.35 22.61
C GLU A 299 10.64 0.58 21.15
N GLY A 300 11.32 1.70 20.90
CA GLY A 300 11.73 2.13 19.56
C GLY A 300 10.68 2.91 18.76
N ASP A 301 9.48 3.13 19.31
CA ASP A 301 8.48 4.00 18.71
C ASP A 301 8.81 5.48 18.93
N ASN A 302 8.26 6.35 18.10
CA ASN A 302 8.28 7.79 18.29
C ASN A 302 6.87 8.33 18.47
N MET A 303 6.68 9.16 19.48
CA MET A 303 5.43 9.86 19.78
C MET A 303 5.39 11.21 19.06
N VAL A 304 4.27 11.54 18.44
CA VAL A 304 3.96 12.88 17.94
C VAL A 304 2.90 13.49 18.86
N LEU A 305 3.25 14.56 19.53
CA LEU A 305 2.49 15.18 20.61
C LEU A 305 2.11 16.61 20.26
N LEU A 306 0.92 17.03 20.68
CA LEU A 306 0.56 18.45 20.78
C LEU A 306 0.84 18.90 22.23
N VAL A 307 1.89 19.66 22.42
CA VAL A 307 2.32 20.18 23.74
C VAL A 307 1.77 21.60 23.92
N ALA A 308 1.28 21.90 25.10
CA ALA A 308 0.87 23.28 25.44
C ALA A 308 2.07 24.24 25.38
N ALA A 309 1.81 25.54 25.21
CA ALA A 309 2.84 26.54 25.43
C ALA A 309 3.38 26.35 26.87
N ALA A 310 4.71 26.33 27.00
CA ALA A 310 5.30 26.43 28.34
C ALA A 310 4.81 27.73 28.95
N ASP A 311 4.10 27.66 30.07
CA ASP A 311 3.73 28.85 30.84
C ASP A 311 5.03 29.62 31.08
N GLY A 312 5.12 30.79 30.48
CA GLY A 312 6.27 31.66 30.64
C GLY A 312 6.37 32.07 32.12
N SER A 313 7.35 31.50 32.79
CA SER A 313 7.84 31.98 34.08
C SER A 313 8.72 33.18 33.88
#